data_a5119d331a2517ba143dce560e83a2a4
#
_entry.id   a5119d331a2517ba143dce560e83a2a4
#
_cell.length_a   1.000
_cell.length_b   1.000
_cell.length_c   1.000
_cell.angle_alpha   90.00
_cell.angle_beta   90.00
_cell.angle_gamma   90.00
#
_symmetry.space_group_name_H-M   'P 1'
#
loop_
_entity.id
_entity.type
_entity.pdbx_description
1 polymer ?
#
loop_
_entity_poly.entity_id
_entity_poly.type
_entity_poly.pdbx_seq_one_letter_code
_entity_poly.pdbx_strand_id
1 'polypeptide(L)'
;MKVAILTQPLHTNYGGTLQAFALQYVIKSLGHEPETINYRKQLPNTSLIRKILSRIKQKIISGRIIYSFDHDEMKIISKYHDEFINKYIKYSDVVYDVGALKSKIISGGFHSIVVGSDQTWRPRYSPRIDSFFLDFLQGDESIKKISYASSFGTDVWEFDQIQTNKFKLLLKQFHFVSVREKSAVKLCMDKFDVQAEHVLDPTLLLEKDIYMNLLSAKPTEHKKNGIFNYVLDKSLEKKDIIKKCAKILQMPVFSSYPLSTHKESCTIEDFNDYIYPPIEEWISSFYYADYVITDSFHGTVFSIIFNKPFISVANEYRGKARFISLLELFGLEDRLVSNSNDINSTLLFSPINFEEVNLRLVELRKNSIHLLQMSLLN
;
A
#
# COMPACT_ATOMS: atom_id res chain seq x y z
N MET A 1 1.57 11.95 23.24
CA MET A 1 3.01 11.67 22.91
C MET A 1 3.23 11.87 21.42
N LYS A 2 4.42 12.36 21.02
CA LYS A 2 4.79 12.41 19.60
C LYS A 2 5.17 11.01 19.09
N VAL A 3 4.62 10.63 17.94
CA VAL A 3 4.82 9.31 17.30
C VAL A 3 5.32 9.51 15.88
N ALA A 4 6.53 9.01 15.59
CA ALA A 4 7.03 8.96 14.22
C ALA A 4 6.46 7.75 13.50
N ILE A 5 6.05 7.90 12.24
CA ILE A 5 5.63 6.80 11.37
C ILE A 5 6.64 6.66 10.25
N LEU A 6 7.26 5.50 10.12
CA LEU A 6 8.18 5.17 9.06
C LEU A 6 7.52 4.14 8.13
N THR A 7 6.98 4.60 7.02
CA THR A 7 6.35 3.78 5.98
C THR A 7 7.05 3.95 4.63
N GLN A 8 6.58 3.24 3.60
CA GLN A 8 7.08 3.45 2.25
C GLN A 8 6.88 4.91 1.81
N PRO A 9 7.78 5.48 1.01
CA PRO A 9 7.66 6.85 0.52
C PRO A 9 6.31 7.09 -0.15
N LEU A 10 5.61 8.13 0.27
CA LEU A 10 4.33 8.50 -0.34
C LEU A 10 4.56 9.12 -1.72
N HIS A 11 3.81 8.64 -2.69
CA HIS A 11 3.80 9.12 -4.06
C HIS A 11 2.45 8.78 -4.72
N THR A 12 2.39 8.44 -5.99
CA THR A 12 1.17 8.12 -6.76
C THR A 12 0.49 6.78 -6.43
N ASN A 13 0.83 6.15 -5.30
CA ASN A 13 0.20 4.91 -4.83
C ASN A 13 -1.00 5.22 -3.93
N TYR A 14 -2.22 5.10 -4.44
CA TYR A 14 -3.46 5.35 -3.69
C TYR A 14 -3.51 4.62 -2.35
N GLY A 15 -3.29 3.31 -2.38
CA GLY A 15 -3.31 2.50 -1.17
C GLY A 15 -2.20 2.86 -0.19
N GLY A 16 -0.99 3.14 -0.70
CA GLY A 16 0.13 3.58 0.12
C GLY A 16 -0.14 4.92 0.82
N THR A 17 -0.79 5.85 0.13
CA THR A 17 -1.19 7.14 0.72
C THR A 17 -2.31 6.98 1.73
N LEU A 18 -3.34 6.20 1.40
CA LEU A 18 -4.50 6.00 2.27
C LEU A 18 -4.18 5.19 3.53
N GLN A 19 -3.24 4.22 3.48
CA GLN A 19 -2.82 3.53 4.69
C GLN A 19 -2.05 4.47 5.65
N ALA A 20 -1.22 5.39 5.11
CA ALA A 20 -0.52 6.37 5.93
C ALA A 20 -1.51 7.37 6.57
N PHE A 21 -2.49 7.85 5.80
CA PHE A 21 -3.59 8.66 6.30
C PHE A 21 -4.34 7.95 7.42
N ALA A 22 -4.75 6.70 7.19
CA ALA A 22 -5.53 5.92 8.15
C ALA A 22 -4.74 5.65 9.44
N LEU A 23 -3.46 5.30 9.35
CA LEU A 23 -2.63 5.08 10.53
C LEU A 23 -2.46 6.36 11.35
N GLN A 24 -2.21 7.51 10.70
CA GLN A 24 -2.16 8.80 11.39
C GLN A 24 -3.50 9.14 12.05
N TYR A 25 -4.60 8.92 11.34
CA TYR A 25 -5.94 9.20 11.87
C TYR A 25 -6.20 8.41 13.16
N VAL A 26 -5.92 7.10 13.16
CA VAL A 26 -6.12 6.23 14.32
C VAL A 26 -5.19 6.64 15.48
N ILE A 27 -3.90 6.84 15.22
CA ILE A 27 -2.95 7.25 16.28
C ILE A 27 -3.36 8.61 16.89
N LYS A 28 -3.86 9.53 16.05
CA LYS A 28 -4.39 10.82 16.54
C LYS A 28 -5.66 10.64 17.37
N SER A 29 -6.58 9.75 16.98
CA SER A 29 -7.80 9.45 17.74
C SER A 29 -7.51 8.80 19.09
N LEU A 30 -6.37 8.13 19.23
CA LEU A 30 -5.85 7.58 20.48
C LEU A 30 -5.16 8.64 21.38
N GLY A 31 -5.18 9.92 21.00
CA GLY A 31 -4.64 11.03 21.82
C GLY A 31 -3.14 11.26 21.63
N HIS A 32 -2.54 10.77 20.54
CA HIS A 32 -1.12 10.98 20.22
C HIS A 32 -0.94 11.96 19.06
N GLU A 33 0.30 12.41 18.85
CA GLU A 33 0.68 13.35 17.79
C GLU A 33 1.53 12.60 16.73
N PRO A 34 0.92 12.00 15.70
CA PRO A 34 1.65 11.29 14.65
C PRO A 34 2.28 12.25 13.63
N GLU A 35 3.45 11.88 13.13
CA GLU A 35 4.09 12.50 11.97
C GLU A 35 4.72 11.40 11.10
N THR A 36 4.37 11.35 9.82
CA THR A 36 4.98 10.42 8.86
C THR A 36 6.31 11.00 8.37
N ILE A 37 7.36 10.21 8.45
CA ILE A 37 8.68 10.61 8.04
C ILE A 37 8.87 10.39 6.54
N ASN A 38 9.17 11.46 5.81
CA ASN A 38 9.40 11.43 4.37
C ASN A 38 10.80 10.91 4.03
N TYR A 39 11.03 9.63 4.29
CA TYR A 39 12.32 8.99 4.03
C TYR A 39 12.37 8.44 2.61
N ARG A 40 13.25 8.98 1.78
CA ARG A 40 13.39 8.63 0.37
C ARG A 40 14.79 8.14 0.04
N LYS A 41 14.89 7.31 -0.99
CA LYS A 41 16.19 6.91 -1.53
C LYS A 41 16.81 8.10 -2.24
N GLN A 42 18.07 8.39 -1.89
CA GLN A 42 18.86 9.33 -2.65
C GLN A 42 19.10 8.74 -4.06
N LEU A 43 18.57 9.39 -5.06
CA LEU A 43 18.82 8.98 -6.43
C LEU A 43 20.27 9.30 -6.77
N PRO A 44 21.09 8.34 -7.23
CA PRO A 44 22.45 8.63 -7.63
C PRO A 44 22.44 9.62 -8.78
N ASN A 45 23.32 10.62 -8.74
CA ASN A 45 23.60 11.50 -9.87
C ASN A 45 24.20 10.65 -11.00
N THR A 46 23.35 10.03 -11.80
CA THR A 46 23.79 9.17 -12.90
C THR A 46 24.29 10.05 -14.05
N SER A 47 25.55 9.86 -14.46
CA SER A 47 26.12 10.52 -15.61
C SER A 47 25.27 10.25 -16.85
N LEU A 48 25.22 11.23 -17.78
CA LEU A 48 24.51 11.09 -19.07
C LEU A 48 24.89 9.80 -19.81
N ILE A 49 26.14 9.38 -19.73
CA ILE A 49 26.67 8.15 -20.34
C ILE A 49 25.98 6.90 -19.76
N ARG A 50 25.82 6.81 -18.43
CA ARG A 50 25.10 5.69 -17.80
C ARG A 50 23.62 5.68 -18.16
N LYS A 51 22.97 6.83 -18.31
CA LYS A 51 21.58 6.93 -18.79
C LYS A 51 21.46 6.41 -20.22
N ILE A 52 22.40 6.77 -21.12
CA ILE A 52 22.40 6.30 -22.51
C ILE A 52 22.64 4.79 -22.58
N LEU A 53 23.64 4.26 -21.87
CA LEU A 53 23.93 2.82 -21.83
C LEU A 53 22.75 2.00 -21.28
N SER A 54 22.09 2.49 -20.25
CA SER A 54 20.87 1.88 -19.69
C SER A 54 19.73 1.83 -20.72
N ARG A 55 19.54 2.88 -21.51
CA ARG A 55 18.52 2.94 -22.59
C ARG A 55 18.84 1.99 -23.73
N ILE A 56 20.11 1.87 -24.13
CA ILE A 56 20.55 0.90 -25.15
C ILE A 56 20.29 -0.52 -24.67
N LYS A 57 20.68 -0.84 -23.43
CA LYS A 57 20.41 -2.16 -22.83
C LYS A 57 18.92 -2.47 -22.76
N GLN A 58 18.09 -1.49 -22.40
CA GLN A 58 16.64 -1.63 -22.35
C GLN A 58 16.04 -1.91 -23.74
N LYS A 59 16.49 -1.18 -24.76
CA LYS A 59 16.07 -1.38 -26.16
C LYS A 59 16.42 -2.79 -26.67
N ILE A 60 17.59 -3.28 -26.31
CA ILE A 60 18.04 -4.63 -26.70
C ILE A 60 17.20 -5.73 -26.01
N ILE A 61 16.87 -5.56 -24.72
CA ILE A 61 16.19 -6.59 -23.94
C ILE A 61 14.66 -6.58 -24.15
N SER A 62 14.03 -5.41 -24.26
CA SER A 62 12.57 -5.25 -24.28
C SER A 62 12.01 -4.73 -25.60
N GLY A 63 12.86 -4.40 -26.59
CA GLY A 63 12.46 -3.79 -27.86
C GLY A 63 11.91 -2.35 -27.73
N ARG A 64 11.72 -1.84 -26.52
CA ARG A 64 11.18 -0.51 -26.21
C ARG A 64 12.11 0.26 -25.28
N ILE A 65 12.11 1.59 -25.40
CA ILE A 65 12.79 2.48 -24.45
C ILE A 65 11.70 3.07 -23.56
N ILE A 66 11.84 2.87 -22.25
CA ILE A 66 10.99 3.51 -21.25
C ILE A 66 11.82 4.64 -20.65
N TYR A 67 11.30 5.86 -20.74
CA TYR A 67 11.92 7.03 -20.15
C TYR A 67 11.43 7.23 -18.72
N SER A 68 12.34 7.70 -17.85
CA SER A 68 11.95 8.12 -16.51
C SER A 68 11.34 9.53 -16.58
N PHE A 69 10.33 9.76 -15.79
CA PHE A 69 9.85 11.13 -15.54
C PHE A 69 10.92 11.93 -14.79
N ASP A 70 11.12 13.17 -15.15
CA ASP A 70 11.93 14.08 -14.38
C ASP A 70 11.15 14.66 -13.18
N HIS A 71 11.79 15.54 -12.42
CA HIS A 71 11.21 16.08 -11.19
C HIS A 71 9.98 16.95 -11.45
N ASP A 72 10.01 17.77 -12.50
CA ASP A 72 8.91 18.70 -12.80
C ASP A 72 7.74 17.96 -13.46
N GLU A 73 8.01 17.01 -14.33
CA GLU A 73 7.03 16.07 -14.87
C GLU A 73 6.34 15.29 -13.73
N MET A 74 7.12 14.79 -12.76
CA MET A 74 6.56 14.08 -11.60
C MET A 74 5.61 14.97 -10.78
N LYS A 75 5.93 16.25 -10.57
CA LYS A 75 5.03 17.19 -9.88
C LYS A 75 3.71 17.37 -10.60
N ILE A 76 3.74 17.39 -11.95
CA ILE A 76 2.50 17.54 -12.74
C ILE A 76 1.65 16.28 -12.62
N ILE A 77 2.23 15.11 -12.82
CA ILE A 77 1.48 13.84 -12.82
C ILE A 77 1.01 13.40 -11.44
N SER A 78 1.70 13.83 -10.35
CA SER A 78 1.35 13.51 -8.96
C SER A 78 0.54 14.60 -8.24
N LYS A 79 0.22 15.70 -8.90
CA LYS A 79 -0.34 16.93 -8.27
C LYS A 79 -1.49 16.65 -7.28
N TYR A 80 -2.43 15.78 -7.64
CA TYR A 80 -3.58 15.50 -6.79
C TYR A 80 -3.22 14.62 -5.57
N HIS A 81 -2.20 13.76 -5.70
CA HIS A 81 -1.68 13.03 -4.56
C HIS A 81 -0.94 13.96 -3.60
N ASP A 82 -0.13 14.88 -4.14
CA ASP A 82 0.59 15.86 -3.35
C ASP A 82 -0.38 16.82 -2.63
N GLU A 83 -1.48 17.25 -3.29
CA GLU A 83 -2.56 18.02 -2.66
C GLU A 83 -3.18 17.25 -1.48
N PHE A 84 -3.51 15.97 -1.67
CA PHE A 84 -4.09 15.14 -0.62
C PHE A 84 -3.11 14.96 0.55
N ILE A 85 -1.86 14.61 0.26
CA ILE A 85 -0.81 14.42 1.28
C ILE A 85 -0.66 15.69 2.11
N ASN A 86 -0.50 16.85 1.46
CA ASN A 86 -0.32 18.13 2.13
C ASN A 86 -1.53 18.55 2.98
N LYS A 87 -2.74 18.15 2.58
CA LYS A 87 -3.98 18.51 3.29
C LYS A 87 -4.27 17.61 4.49
N TYR A 88 -4.01 16.30 4.36
CA TYR A 88 -4.53 15.31 5.30
C TYR A 88 -3.45 14.56 6.09
N ILE A 89 -2.19 14.60 5.67
CA ILE A 89 -1.09 13.85 6.29
C ILE A 89 -0.04 14.81 6.83
N LYS A 90 0.25 14.75 8.12
CA LYS A 90 1.40 15.45 8.68
C LYS A 90 2.66 14.74 8.20
N TYR A 91 3.31 15.29 7.18
CA TYR A 91 4.44 14.71 6.49
C TYR A 91 5.68 15.56 6.70
N SER A 92 6.80 14.96 7.12
CA SER A 92 8.02 15.70 7.37
C SER A 92 8.66 16.21 6.07
N ASP A 93 9.60 17.14 6.19
CA ASP A 93 10.55 17.40 5.12
C ASP A 93 11.27 16.13 4.68
N VAL A 94 11.75 16.14 3.43
CA VAL A 94 12.40 14.96 2.84
C VAL A 94 13.72 14.64 3.55
N VAL A 95 13.90 13.38 3.87
CA VAL A 95 15.11 12.81 4.45
C VAL A 95 15.69 11.78 3.49
N TYR A 96 16.97 11.90 3.13
CA TYR A 96 17.60 11.04 2.13
C TYR A 96 18.63 10.05 2.70
N ASP A 97 19.20 10.33 3.84
CA ASP A 97 20.22 9.49 4.46
C ASP A 97 19.88 9.09 5.89
N VAL A 98 20.60 8.09 6.39
CA VAL A 98 20.34 7.49 7.71
C VAL A 98 20.74 8.44 8.85
N GLY A 99 21.77 9.26 8.67
CA GLY A 99 22.22 10.23 9.67
C GLY A 99 21.16 11.31 9.89
N ALA A 100 20.62 11.86 8.78
CA ALA A 100 19.52 12.81 8.81
C ALA A 100 18.23 12.17 9.37
N LEU A 101 17.94 10.90 9.05
CA LEU A 101 16.83 10.17 9.63
C LEU A 101 16.97 10.04 11.15
N LYS A 102 18.13 9.61 11.65
CA LYS A 102 18.42 9.52 13.07
C LYS A 102 18.28 10.89 13.76
N SER A 103 18.88 11.92 13.19
CA SER A 103 18.79 13.28 13.72
C SER A 103 17.34 13.77 13.80
N LYS A 104 16.54 13.56 12.73
CA LYS A 104 15.12 13.92 12.70
C LYS A 104 14.31 13.24 13.80
N ILE A 105 14.56 11.94 14.06
CA ILE A 105 13.86 11.20 15.10
C ILE A 105 14.26 11.68 16.49
N ILE A 106 15.56 11.81 16.77
CA ILE A 106 16.06 12.22 18.09
C ILE A 106 15.71 13.68 18.39
N SER A 107 16.04 14.61 17.48
CA SER A 107 15.78 16.04 17.69
C SER A 107 14.31 16.41 17.59
N GLY A 108 13.50 15.60 16.93
CA GLY A 108 12.05 15.80 16.81
C GLY A 108 11.27 15.57 18.10
N GLY A 109 11.90 15.02 19.13
CA GLY A 109 11.25 14.72 20.41
C GLY A 109 10.18 13.63 20.30
N PHE A 110 10.40 12.65 19.42
CA PHE A 110 9.51 11.49 19.30
C PHE A 110 9.73 10.52 20.47
N HIS A 111 8.63 10.03 21.06
CA HIS A 111 8.65 9.05 22.13
C HIS A 111 8.60 7.61 21.58
N SER A 112 8.02 7.46 20.41
CA SER A 112 7.93 6.17 19.73
C SER A 112 8.07 6.32 18.22
N ILE A 113 8.53 5.24 17.58
CA ILE A 113 8.56 5.09 16.13
C ILE A 113 7.77 3.85 15.74
N VAL A 114 6.81 4.02 14.83
CA VAL A 114 5.98 2.96 14.28
C VAL A 114 6.45 2.68 12.85
N VAL A 115 7.00 1.50 12.62
CA VAL A 115 7.33 1.00 11.28
C VAL A 115 6.08 0.36 10.67
N GLY A 116 5.67 0.84 9.54
CA GLY A 116 4.49 0.34 8.85
C GLY A 116 3.47 1.44 8.53
N SER A 117 2.43 1.09 7.93
CA SER A 117 2.10 -0.20 7.31
C SER A 117 2.78 -0.32 5.93
N ASP A 118 2.24 -1.19 5.07
CA ASP A 118 2.69 -1.54 3.74
C ASP A 118 3.94 -2.45 3.72
N GLN A 119 4.52 -2.69 2.57
CA GLN A 119 5.63 -3.63 2.36
C GLN A 119 6.97 -3.08 2.87
N THR A 120 6.98 -2.58 4.09
CA THR A 120 8.16 -1.97 4.73
C THR A 120 9.31 -2.94 4.92
N TRP A 121 9.01 -4.24 5.07
CA TRP A 121 10.02 -5.29 5.23
C TRP A 121 10.33 -6.04 3.93
N ARG A 122 9.99 -5.45 2.79
CA ARG A 122 10.36 -5.99 1.49
C ARG A 122 11.57 -5.25 0.91
N PRO A 123 12.74 -5.92 0.71
CA PRO A 123 13.98 -5.26 0.26
C PRO A 123 13.82 -4.50 -1.05
N ARG A 124 12.99 -5.04 -1.95
CA ARG A 124 12.77 -4.48 -3.29
C ARG A 124 12.15 -3.08 -3.27
N TYR A 125 11.35 -2.75 -2.26
CA TYR A 125 10.57 -1.50 -2.23
C TYR A 125 11.13 -0.47 -1.26
N SER A 126 11.84 -0.91 -0.23
CA SER A 126 12.34 -0.02 0.81
C SER A 126 13.55 0.79 0.33
N PRO A 127 13.62 2.10 0.60
CA PRO A 127 14.76 2.94 0.25
C PRO A 127 16.10 2.37 0.73
N ARG A 128 16.12 1.93 1.99
CA ARG A 128 17.17 1.15 2.62
C ARG A 128 16.53 0.24 3.66
N ILE A 129 16.55 -1.06 3.42
CA ILE A 129 15.80 -2.04 4.21
C ILE A 129 16.18 -2.04 5.70
N ASP A 130 17.45 -1.86 6.03
CA ASP A 130 17.92 -1.81 7.41
C ASP A 130 17.22 -0.72 8.23
N SER A 131 16.91 0.43 7.61
CA SER A 131 16.22 1.53 8.29
C SER A 131 14.81 1.16 8.76
N PHE A 132 14.17 0.20 8.08
CA PHE A 132 12.86 -0.31 8.47
C PHE A 132 12.91 -1.42 9.53
N PHE A 133 14.14 -1.85 9.87
CA PHE A 133 14.43 -2.61 11.09
C PHE A 133 15.05 -1.72 12.18
N LEU A 134 15.05 -0.39 11.98
CA LEU A 134 15.49 0.63 12.92
C LEU A 134 16.96 0.46 13.36
N ASP A 135 17.84 0.05 12.44
CA ASP A 135 19.26 -0.16 12.75
C ASP A 135 19.96 1.10 13.27
N PHE A 136 19.51 2.28 12.85
CA PHE A 136 20.00 3.58 13.31
C PHE A 136 19.64 3.92 14.77
N LEU A 137 18.70 3.17 15.37
CA LEU A 137 18.32 3.24 16.78
C LEU A 137 18.73 1.98 17.57
N GLN A 138 19.70 1.20 17.04
CA GLN A 138 20.20 0.03 17.75
C GLN A 138 20.80 0.43 19.11
N GLY A 139 20.32 -0.23 20.18
CA GLY A 139 20.75 0.05 21.55
C GLY A 139 20.18 1.33 22.17
N ASP A 140 19.37 2.09 21.44
CA ASP A 140 18.64 3.23 22.00
C ASP A 140 17.32 2.74 22.59
N GLU A 141 17.15 2.86 23.90
CA GLU A 141 15.96 2.46 24.64
C GLU A 141 15.04 3.66 24.96
N SER A 142 15.47 4.88 24.64
CA SER A 142 14.69 6.10 24.90
C SER A 142 13.51 6.27 23.97
N ILE A 143 13.54 5.58 22.81
CA ILE A 143 12.50 5.64 21.78
C ILE A 143 11.89 4.26 21.63
N LYS A 144 10.58 4.17 21.89
CA LYS A 144 9.82 2.93 21.75
C LYS A 144 9.72 2.51 20.28
N LYS A 145 10.14 1.29 19.96
CA LYS A 145 10.18 0.71 18.62
C LYS A 145 8.96 -0.20 18.43
N ILE A 146 8.12 0.12 17.48
CA ILE A 146 6.86 -0.59 17.20
C ILE A 146 6.78 -0.93 15.72
N SER A 147 6.29 -2.10 15.39
CA SER A 147 5.86 -2.43 14.04
C SER A 147 4.33 -2.56 14.02
N TYR A 148 3.67 -1.84 13.12
CA TYR A 148 2.24 -1.96 12.91
C TYR A 148 1.91 -2.36 11.48
N ALA A 149 1.32 -3.55 11.32
CA ALA A 149 0.91 -4.10 10.03
C ALA A 149 2.02 -4.04 8.96
N SER A 150 3.29 -4.22 9.37
CA SER A 150 4.42 -4.34 8.45
C SER A 150 4.27 -5.59 7.59
N SER A 151 4.72 -5.55 6.34
CA SER A 151 4.52 -6.62 5.39
C SER A 151 5.83 -6.98 4.70
N PHE A 152 6.09 -8.29 4.55
CA PHE A 152 7.14 -8.80 3.66
C PHE A 152 6.66 -8.82 2.21
N GLY A 153 5.34 -8.73 1.98
CA GLY A 153 4.74 -8.73 0.64
C GLY A 153 4.71 -10.06 -0.07
N THR A 154 5.42 -11.05 0.44
CA THR A 154 5.53 -12.42 -0.08
C THR A 154 5.75 -13.40 1.08
N ASP A 155 5.46 -14.66 0.88
CA ASP A 155 5.79 -15.78 1.75
C ASP A 155 7.17 -16.39 1.47
N VAL A 156 7.82 -15.95 0.37
CA VAL A 156 9.19 -16.33 0.03
C VAL A 156 10.17 -15.45 0.80
N TRP A 157 11.19 -16.06 1.42
CA TRP A 157 12.21 -15.33 2.15
C TRP A 157 13.18 -14.63 1.21
N GLU A 158 13.25 -13.29 1.28
CA GLU A 158 14.06 -12.45 0.37
C GLU A 158 15.37 -11.94 1.00
N PHE A 159 15.73 -12.37 2.24
CA PHE A 159 16.96 -11.95 2.93
C PHE A 159 18.03 -13.05 2.90
N ASP A 160 19.30 -12.65 2.77
CA ASP A 160 20.41 -13.56 2.99
C ASP A 160 20.64 -13.87 4.48
N GLN A 161 21.57 -14.75 4.79
CA GLN A 161 21.82 -15.20 6.16
C GLN A 161 22.39 -14.06 7.04
N ILE A 162 23.21 -13.17 6.47
CA ILE A 162 23.80 -12.04 7.20
C ILE A 162 22.70 -11.04 7.59
N GLN A 163 21.85 -10.69 6.63
CA GLN A 163 20.68 -9.84 6.85
C GLN A 163 19.72 -10.45 7.86
N THR A 164 19.43 -11.76 7.73
CA THR A 164 18.54 -12.48 8.64
C THR A 164 19.03 -12.40 10.07
N ASN A 165 20.32 -12.69 10.31
CA ASN A 165 20.92 -12.61 11.65
C ASN A 165 20.90 -11.19 12.22
N LYS A 166 21.22 -10.20 11.38
CA LYS A 166 21.19 -8.78 11.77
C LYS A 166 19.79 -8.34 12.16
N PHE A 167 18.79 -8.61 11.30
CA PHE A 167 17.41 -8.17 11.52
C PHE A 167 16.74 -8.92 12.68
N LYS A 168 17.11 -10.18 12.94
CA LYS A 168 16.72 -10.90 14.14
C LYS A 168 17.12 -10.14 15.41
N LEU A 169 18.38 -9.66 15.49
CA LEU A 169 18.87 -8.91 16.65
C LEU A 169 18.15 -7.55 16.79
N LEU A 170 17.87 -6.88 15.68
CA LEU A 170 17.19 -5.59 15.68
C LEU A 170 15.72 -5.76 16.06
N LEU A 171 15.03 -6.75 15.51
CA LEU A 171 13.60 -6.95 15.75
C LEU A 171 13.30 -7.39 17.20
N LYS A 172 14.25 -8.07 17.86
CA LYS A 172 14.19 -8.37 19.30
C LYS A 172 14.22 -7.13 20.21
N GLN A 173 14.61 -5.94 19.66
CA GLN A 173 14.55 -4.68 20.38
C GLN A 173 13.22 -3.93 20.18
N PHE A 174 12.29 -4.49 19.39
CA PHE A 174 10.97 -3.91 19.24
C PHE A 174 10.10 -4.25 20.46
N HIS A 175 9.40 -3.25 20.96
CA HIS A 175 8.47 -3.42 22.08
C HIS A 175 7.20 -4.17 21.65
N PHE A 176 6.82 -4.00 20.38
CA PHE A 176 5.69 -4.68 19.80
C PHE A 176 5.91 -4.92 18.31
N VAL A 177 5.59 -6.12 17.86
CA VAL A 177 5.71 -6.52 16.45
C VAL A 177 4.34 -6.98 15.96
N SER A 178 3.82 -6.32 14.95
CA SER A 178 2.65 -6.79 14.24
C SER A 178 2.81 -6.70 12.74
N VAL A 179 2.14 -7.61 12.04
CA VAL A 179 2.24 -7.83 10.61
C VAL A 179 0.86 -7.92 9.96
N ARG A 180 0.80 -7.65 8.66
CA ARG A 180 -0.44 -7.56 7.90
C ARG A 180 -0.93 -8.89 7.33
N GLU A 181 -0.06 -9.86 7.18
CA GLU A 181 -0.38 -11.17 6.62
C GLU A 181 0.02 -12.31 7.56
N LYS A 182 -0.81 -13.37 7.57
CA LYS A 182 -0.62 -14.56 8.39
C LYS A 182 0.70 -15.28 8.11
N SER A 183 1.14 -15.28 6.85
CA SER A 183 2.46 -15.83 6.47
C SER A 183 3.62 -15.08 7.13
N ALA A 184 3.48 -13.76 7.34
CA ALA A 184 4.51 -12.96 8.00
C ALA A 184 4.64 -13.27 9.49
N VAL A 185 3.55 -13.66 10.19
CA VAL A 185 3.64 -14.16 11.58
C VAL A 185 4.57 -15.36 11.64
N LYS A 186 4.38 -16.32 10.73
CA LYS A 186 5.24 -17.49 10.64
C LYS A 186 6.69 -17.13 10.30
N LEU A 187 6.91 -16.22 9.33
CA LEU A 187 8.26 -15.75 8.97
C LEU A 187 8.96 -15.07 10.15
N CYS A 188 8.26 -14.26 10.95
CA CYS A 188 8.83 -13.64 12.15
C CYS A 188 9.30 -14.69 13.17
N MET A 189 8.50 -15.72 13.41
CA MET A 189 8.87 -16.80 14.31
C MET A 189 10.01 -17.65 13.75
N ASP A 190 9.89 -18.14 12.52
CA ASP A 190 10.84 -19.10 11.93
C ASP A 190 12.22 -18.49 11.64
N LYS A 191 12.25 -17.21 11.23
CA LYS A 191 13.48 -16.54 10.78
C LYS A 191 14.09 -15.64 11.83
N PHE A 192 13.26 -14.96 12.62
CA PHE A 192 13.74 -14.00 13.60
C PHE A 192 13.58 -14.45 15.05
N ASP A 193 12.84 -15.55 15.30
CA ASP A 193 12.52 -16.00 16.66
C ASP A 193 11.84 -14.88 17.46
N VAL A 194 10.85 -14.24 16.82
CA VAL A 194 10.06 -13.13 17.38
C VAL A 194 8.59 -13.44 17.17
N GLN A 195 7.81 -13.34 18.24
CA GLN A 195 6.36 -13.42 18.17
C GLN A 195 5.81 -12.13 17.54
N ALA A 196 4.93 -12.29 16.55
CA ALA A 196 4.27 -11.17 15.87
C ALA A 196 2.75 -11.37 15.89
N GLU A 197 2.02 -10.27 16.07
CA GLU A 197 0.55 -10.26 16.01
C GLU A 197 0.06 -10.02 14.56
N HIS A 198 -0.98 -10.75 14.17
CA HIS A 198 -1.66 -10.48 12.89
C HIS A 198 -2.72 -9.40 13.09
N VAL A 199 -2.55 -8.26 12.43
CA VAL A 199 -3.47 -7.12 12.55
C VAL A 199 -3.97 -6.65 11.19
N LEU A 200 -5.06 -5.91 11.18
CA LEU A 200 -5.60 -5.32 9.97
C LEU A 200 -4.69 -4.23 9.39
N ASP A 201 -4.68 -4.13 8.06
CA ASP A 201 -4.15 -2.93 7.38
C ASP A 201 -4.82 -1.67 7.93
N PRO A 202 -4.09 -0.55 8.13
CA PRO A 202 -4.66 0.68 8.66
C PRO A 202 -5.92 1.16 7.95
N THR A 203 -6.05 0.91 6.66
CA THR A 203 -7.24 1.32 5.91
C THR A 203 -8.52 0.62 6.38
N LEU A 204 -8.43 -0.59 6.94
CA LEU A 204 -9.56 -1.30 7.54
C LEU A 204 -9.90 -0.83 8.97
N LEU A 205 -9.02 -0.04 9.60
CA LEU A 205 -9.28 0.51 10.94
C LEU A 205 -10.28 1.66 10.91
N LEU A 206 -10.43 2.33 9.77
CA LEU A 206 -11.37 3.42 9.61
C LEU A 206 -12.75 2.89 9.19
N GLU A 207 -13.77 3.57 9.67
CA GLU A 207 -15.13 3.35 9.20
C GLU A 207 -15.34 3.94 7.80
N LYS A 208 -16.25 3.36 7.06
CA LYS A 208 -16.63 3.81 5.71
C LYS A 208 -16.93 5.32 5.67
N ASP A 209 -17.59 5.83 6.69
CA ASP A 209 -18.02 7.23 6.76
C ASP A 209 -16.84 8.21 6.78
N ILE A 210 -15.68 7.80 7.32
CA ILE A 210 -14.47 8.62 7.27
C ILE A 210 -14.03 8.85 5.81
N TYR A 211 -14.09 7.79 4.99
CA TYR A 211 -13.80 7.90 3.56
C TYR A 211 -14.86 8.69 2.79
N MET A 212 -16.14 8.53 3.18
CA MET A 212 -17.23 9.31 2.60
C MET A 212 -17.11 10.82 2.88
N ASN A 213 -16.62 11.18 4.06
CA ASN A 213 -16.36 12.58 4.40
C ASN A 213 -15.27 13.22 3.51
N LEU A 214 -14.29 12.43 3.04
CA LEU A 214 -13.32 12.92 2.05
C LEU A 214 -13.99 13.29 0.72
N LEU A 215 -15.00 12.52 0.28
CA LEU A 215 -15.75 12.78 -0.95
C LEU A 215 -16.58 14.06 -0.85
N SER A 216 -17.18 14.32 0.31
CA SER A 216 -17.99 15.51 0.54
C SER A 216 -17.15 16.80 0.50
N ALA A 217 -15.87 16.70 0.84
CA ALA A 217 -14.94 17.84 0.84
C ALA A 217 -14.51 18.26 -0.59
N LYS A 218 -14.63 17.37 -1.57
CA LYS A 218 -14.34 17.62 -2.99
C LYS A 218 -15.33 16.84 -3.84
N PRO A 219 -16.50 17.40 -4.18
CA PRO A 219 -17.49 16.70 -5.00
C PRO A 219 -16.88 16.21 -6.31
N THR A 220 -17.00 14.93 -6.57
CA THR A 220 -16.55 14.34 -7.84
C THR A 220 -17.67 14.45 -8.86
N GLU A 221 -17.41 15.03 -10.01
CA GLU A 221 -18.41 15.23 -11.08
C GLU A 221 -18.86 13.93 -11.74
N HIS A 222 -18.15 12.83 -11.51
CA HIS A 222 -18.33 11.59 -12.25
C HIS A 222 -18.82 10.44 -11.35
N LYS A 223 -20.16 10.29 -11.31
CA LYS A 223 -20.80 9.04 -10.85
C LYS A 223 -20.70 8.02 -11.99
N LYS A 224 -19.74 7.12 -11.93
CA LYS A 224 -19.58 6.05 -12.95
C LYS A 224 -20.15 4.76 -12.38
N ASN A 225 -21.23 4.26 -12.99
CA ASN A 225 -21.82 2.95 -12.68
C ASN A 225 -21.18 1.87 -13.57
N GLY A 226 -21.28 0.62 -13.16
CA GLY A 226 -20.74 -0.54 -13.87
C GLY A 226 -19.55 -1.16 -13.16
N ILE A 227 -18.65 -1.75 -13.91
CA ILE A 227 -17.47 -2.45 -13.39
C ILE A 227 -16.32 -1.46 -13.20
N PHE A 228 -15.92 -1.23 -11.95
CA PHE A 228 -14.68 -0.52 -11.66
C PHE A 228 -13.49 -1.44 -11.86
N ASN A 229 -12.68 -1.15 -12.85
CA ASN A 229 -11.45 -1.87 -13.17
C ASN A 229 -10.24 -1.17 -12.50
N TYR A 230 -9.75 -1.75 -11.42
CA TYR A 230 -8.51 -1.32 -10.76
C TYR A 230 -7.44 -2.41 -10.85
N VAL A 231 -7.12 -2.79 -12.08
CA VAL A 231 -6.06 -3.77 -12.42
C VAL A 231 -4.82 -3.01 -12.87
N LEU A 232 -3.74 -3.16 -12.11
CA LEU A 232 -2.48 -2.42 -12.29
C LEU A 232 -1.55 -3.06 -13.30
N ASP A 233 -1.65 -4.38 -13.47
CA ASP A 233 -0.87 -5.13 -14.45
C ASP A 233 -1.70 -5.34 -15.73
N LYS A 234 -1.19 -4.82 -16.84
CA LYS A 234 -1.87 -4.82 -18.15
C LYS A 234 -1.56 -6.07 -18.98
N SER A 235 -1.35 -7.25 -18.37
CA SER A 235 -1.14 -8.51 -19.09
C SER A 235 -2.34 -8.91 -19.96
N LEU A 236 -2.13 -9.75 -20.98
CA LEU A 236 -3.21 -10.23 -21.85
C LEU A 236 -4.25 -11.03 -21.05
N GLU A 237 -3.79 -11.90 -20.15
CA GLU A 237 -4.65 -12.70 -19.28
C GLU A 237 -5.63 -11.82 -18.46
N LYS A 238 -5.13 -10.75 -17.85
CA LYS A 238 -5.98 -9.84 -17.07
C LYS A 238 -6.95 -9.05 -17.94
N LYS A 239 -6.55 -8.70 -19.15
CA LYS A 239 -7.48 -8.09 -20.12
C LYS A 239 -8.59 -9.05 -20.50
N ASP A 240 -8.29 -10.34 -20.65
CA ASP A 240 -9.29 -11.35 -20.96
C ASP A 240 -10.24 -11.63 -19.78
N ILE A 241 -9.73 -11.62 -18.53
CA ILE A 241 -10.57 -11.64 -17.32
C ILE A 241 -11.57 -10.49 -17.34
N ILE A 242 -11.10 -9.25 -17.53
CA ILE A 242 -11.96 -8.05 -17.53
C ILE A 242 -13.03 -8.14 -18.63
N LYS A 243 -12.65 -8.51 -19.86
CA LYS A 243 -13.57 -8.68 -20.99
C LYS A 243 -14.64 -9.73 -20.71
N LYS A 244 -14.22 -10.88 -20.14
CA LYS A 244 -15.13 -11.98 -19.81
C LYS A 244 -16.13 -11.57 -18.73
N CYS A 245 -15.68 -10.88 -17.68
CA CYS A 245 -16.55 -10.33 -16.65
C CYS A 245 -17.55 -9.33 -17.23
N ALA A 246 -17.09 -8.37 -18.04
CA ALA A 246 -17.96 -7.37 -18.66
C ALA A 246 -19.04 -8.02 -19.54
N LYS A 247 -18.68 -9.08 -20.29
CA LYS A 247 -19.63 -9.82 -21.11
C LYS A 247 -20.67 -10.57 -20.29
N ILE A 248 -20.27 -11.23 -19.19
CA ILE A 248 -21.21 -12.00 -18.35
C ILE A 248 -22.11 -11.07 -17.53
N LEU A 249 -21.54 -10.01 -16.94
CA LEU A 249 -22.29 -9.05 -16.13
C LEU A 249 -23.11 -8.07 -16.96
N GLN A 250 -22.84 -7.96 -18.26
CA GLN A 250 -23.47 -6.99 -19.18
C GLN A 250 -23.34 -5.53 -18.70
N MET A 251 -22.20 -5.18 -18.13
CA MET A 251 -21.92 -3.87 -17.55
C MET A 251 -20.78 -3.16 -18.28
N PRO A 252 -20.83 -1.82 -18.40
CA PRO A 252 -19.71 -1.04 -18.90
C PRO A 252 -18.52 -1.11 -17.91
N VAL A 253 -17.30 -1.00 -18.44
CA VAL A 253 -16.07 -0.98 -17.65
C VAL A 253 -15.52 0.43 -17.60
N PHE A 254 -15.15 0.91 -16.42
CA PHE A 254 -14.47 2.18 -16.22
C PHE A 254 -13.25 2.04 -15.32
N SER A 255 -12.36 3.01 -15.34
CA SER A 255 -11.17 3.08 -14.51
C SER A 255 -10.96 4.50 -14.00
N SER A 256 -10.31 4.61 -12.83
CA SER A 256 -9.80 5.86 -12.25
C SER A 256 -8.29 5.69 -12.07
N TYR A 257 -7.58 5.55 -13.19
CA TYR A 257 -6.13 5.34 -13.25
C TYR A 257 -5.58 5.97 -14.54
N PRO A 258 -4.33 6.47 -14.55
CA PRO A 258 -3.75 7.06 -15.74
C PRO A 258 -3.80 6.10 -16.94
N LEU A 259 -4.03 6.61 -18.13
CA LEU A 259 -4.02 5.81 -19.35
C LEU A 259 -2.63 5.22 -19.61
N SER A 260 -1.58 5.98 -19.30
CA SER A 260 -0.19 5.53 -19.36
C SER A 260 0.55 5.82 -18.05
N THR A 261 1.33 4.85 -17.59
CA THR A 261 2.25 4.98 -16.44
C THR A 261 3.71 4.99 -16.86
N HIS A 262 3.97 4.91 -18.16
CA HIS A 262 5.31 4.84 -18.73
C HIS A 262 5.44 5.91 -19.81
N LYS A 263 6.51 6.68 -19.71
CA LYS A 263 6.89 7.69 -20.70
C LYS A 263 7.50 6.99 -21.92
N GLU A 264 6.85 7.08 -23.07
CA GLU A 264 7.29 6.40 -24.31
C GLU A 264 8.18 7.30 -25.17
N SER A 265 8.19 8.62 -24.94
CA SER A 265 9.03 9.60 -25.64
C SER A 265 9.90 10.39 -24.66
N CYS A 266 10.94 11.08 -25.18
CA CYS A 266 11.81 11.95 -24.37
C CYS A 266 11.06 13.14 -23.76
N THR A 267 10.05 13.62 -24.47
CA THR A 267 9.22 14.79 -24.09
C THR A 267 7.76 14.35 -24.01
N ILE A 268 7.01 14.99 -23.14
CA ILE A 268 5.56 14.84 -23.03
C ILE A 268 4.94 16.12 -23.57
N GLU A 269 4.16 16.01 -24.64
CA GLU A 269 3.41 17.14 -25.21
C GLU A 269 2.10 17.36 -24.44
N ASP A 270 1.43 16.30 -24.02
CA ASP A 270 0.22 16.34 -23.21
C ASP A 270 0.35 15.41 -21.99
N PHE A 271 0.15 15.95 -20.80
CA PHE A 271 0.22 15.21 -19.54
C PHE A 271 -1.08 14.52 -19.16
N ASN A 272 -2.19 14.77 -19.83
CA ASN A 272 -3.51 14.26 -19.43
C ASN A 272 -3.55 12.74 -19.26
N ASP A 273 -2.85 12.01 -20.14
CA ASP A 273 -2.79 10.55 -20.08
C ASP A 273 -1.99 10.00 -18.89
N TYR A 274 -1.15 10.84 -18.29
CA TYR A 274 -0.21 10.45 -17.23
C TYR A 274 -0.62 10.93 -15.84
N ILE A 275 -1.51 11.93 -15.75
CA ILE A 275 -1.95 12.48 -14.47
C ILE A 275 -2.72 11.42 -13.70
N TYR A 276 -2.30 11.18 -12.46
CA TYR A 276 -3.04 10.34 -11.54
C TYR A 276 -4.30 11.08 -11.07
N PRO A 277 -5.50 10.50 -11.26
CA PRO A 277 -6.74 11.08 -10.76
C PRO A 277 -6.69 11.38 -9.26
N PRO A 278 -7.52 12.32 -8.75
CA PRO A 278 -7.64 12.60 -7.33
C PRO A 278 -7.92 11.33 -6.50
N ILE A 279 -7.40 11.29 -5.27
CA ILE A 279 -7.66 10.19 -4.33
C ILE A 279 -9.17 10.07 -4.05
N GLU A 280 -9.85 11.19 -3.98
CA GLU A 280 -11.29 11.27 -3.82
C GLU A 280 -12.04 10.61 -5.01
N GLU A 281 -11.57 10.79 -6.24
CA GLU A 281 -12.15 10.10 -7.41
C GLU A 281 -11.92 8.59 -7.36
N TRP A 282 -10.73 8.17 -6.91
CA TRP A 282 -10.43 6.76 -6.73
C TRP A 282 -11.35 6.11 -5.67
N ILE A 283 -11.56 6.78 -4.53
CA ILE A 283 -12.50 6.32 -3.49
C ILE A 283 -13.93 6.30 -4.02
N SER A 284 -14.36 7.35 -4.73
CA SER A 284 -15.71 7.44 -5.30
C SER A 284 -15.98 6.34 -6.32
N SER A 285 -14.93 5.88 -7.03
CA SER A 285 -15.04 4.77 -7.96
C SER A 285 -15.49 3.46 -7.29
N PHE A 286 -15.02 3.18 -6.07
CA PHE A 286 -15.56 2.05 -5.29
C PHE A 286 -16.98 2.31 -4.82
N TYR A 287 -17.27 3.52 -4.36
CA TYR A 287 -18.59 3.84 -3.82
C TYR A 287 -19.71 3.70 -4.85
N TYR A 288 -19.46 4.14 -6.09
CA TYR A 288 -20.48 4.12 -7.16
C TYR A 288 -20.44 2.85 -8.02
N ALA A 289 -19.37 2.07 -8.02
CA ALA A 289 -19.30 0.83 -8.79
C ALA A 289 -20.41 -0.15 -8.42
N ASP A 290 -20.91 -0.86 -9.42
CA ASP A 290 -21.80 -2.02 -9.23
C ASP A 290 -20.99 -3.29 -8.98
N TYR A 291 -19.79 -3.38 -9.56
CA TYR A 291 -18.85 -4.49 -9.40
C TYR A 291 -17.41 -4.00 -9.44
N VAL A 292 -16.46 -4.70 -8.78
CA VAL A 292 -15.04 -4.34 -8.79
C VAL A 292 -14.18 -5.50 -9.30
N ILE A 293 -13.25 -5.21 -10.20
CA ILE A 293 -12.19 -6.13 -10.62
C ILE A 293 -10.85 -5.50 -10.27
N THR A 294 -10.04 -6.20 -9.47
CA THR A 294 -8.77 -5.64 -9.02
C THR A 294 -7.67 -6.69 -8.87
N ASP A 295 -6.42 -6.30 -9.13
CA ASP A 295 -5.21 -7.07 -8.79
C ASP A 295 -4.39 -6.36 -7.69
N SER A 296 -5.01 -5.42 -7.00
CA SER A 296 -4.41 -4.62 -5.93
C SER A 296 -4.94 -5.05 -4.56
N PHE A 297 -4.04 -5.23 -3.59
CA PHE A 297 -4.42 -5.48 -2.20
C PHE A 297 -5.40 -4.42 -1.68
N HIS A 298 -5.09 -3.13 -1.85
CA HIS A 298 -5.98 -2.06 -1.41
C HIS A 298 -7.25 -1.97 -2.25
N GLY A 299 -7.23 -2.40 -3.52
CA GLY A 299 -8.44 -2.56 -4.30
C GLY A 299 -9.40 -3.57 -3.68
N THR A 300 -8.89 -4.72 -3.21
CA THR A 300 -9.67 -5.71 -2.46
C THR A 300 -10.18 -5.15 -1.13
N VAL A 301 -9.32 -4.48 -0.38
CA VAL A 301 -9.67 -3.84 0.90
C VAL A 301 -10.81 -2.85 0.73
N PHE A 302 -10.74 -1.96 -0.24
CA PHE A 302 -11.79 -0.95 -0.49
C PHE A 302 -13.09 -1.56 -1.03
N SER A 303 -13.02 -2.67 -1.76
CA SER A 303 -14.22 -3.44 -2.13
C SER A 303 -14.95 -3.98 -0.89
N ILE A 304 -14.20 -4.47 0.11
CA ILE A 304 -14.75 -4.91 1.39
C ILE A 304 -15.34 -3.72 2.17
N ILE A 305 -14.60 -2.62 2.34
CA ILE A 305 -15.06 -1.42 3.08
C ILE A 305 -16.37 -0.87 2.50
N PHE A 306 -16.49 -0.84 1.17
CA PHE A 306 -17.67 -0.29 0.47
C PHE A 306 -18.76 -1.32 0.17
N ASN A 307 -18.60 -2.57 0.65
CA ASN A 307 -19.56 -3.65 0.42
C ASN A 307 -19.87 -3.86 -1.06
N LYS A 308 -18.84 -3.90 -1.90
CA LYS A 308 -18.99 -4.09 -3.34
C LYS A 308 -18.75 -5.52 -3.74
N PRO A 309 -19.60 -6.12 -4.58
CA PRO A 309 -19.27 -7.38 -5.22
C PRO A 309 -17.96 -7.24 -5.98
N PHE A 310 -17.07 -8.20 -5.86
CA PHE A 310 -15.77 -8.09 -6.46
C PHE A 310 -15.15 -9.45 -6.79
N ILE A 311 -14.13 -9.41 -7.64
CA ILE A 311 -13.09 -10.43 -7.76
C ILE A 311 -11.70 -9.79 -7.60
N SER A 312 -10.82 -10.52 -6.92
CA SER A 312 -9.40 -10.20 -6.82
C SER A 312 -8.61 -11.10 -7.75
N VAL A 313 -7.79 -10.52 -8.61
CA VAL A 313 -6.96 -11.28 -9.54
C VAL A 313 -5.60 -11.51 -8.90
N ALA A 314 -5.25 -12.77 -8.69
CA ALA A 314 -3.98 -13.15 -8.09
C ALA A 314 -2.80 -12.60 -8.88
N ASN A 315 -1.80 -12.13 -8.17
CA ASN A 315 -0.55 -11.69 -8.76
C ASN A 315 0.61 -12.26 -7.94
N GLU A 316 1.24 -13.31 -8.45
CA GLU A 316 2.32 -14.00 -7.75
C GLU A 316 3.53 -13.07 -7.51
N TYR A 317 3.84 -12.20 -8.48
CA TYR A 317 4.96 -11.25 -8.36
C TYR A 317 4.71 -10.14 -7.33
N ARG A 318 3.44 -9.81 -7.07
CA ARG A 318 3.03 -8.77 -6.10
C ARG A 318 2.65 -9.34 -4.74
N GLY A 319 2.75 -10.66 -4.55
CA GLY A 319 2.51 -11.34 -3.28
C GLY A 319 1.07 -11.82 -3.09
N LYS A 320 0.76 -12.98 -3.68
CA LYS A 320 -0.51 -13.70 -3.53
C LYS A 320 -0.88 -13.97 -2.07
N ALA A 321 0.12 -14.24 -1.22
CA ALA A 321 -0.07 -14.54 0.21
C ALA A 321 -0.86 -13.45 0.97
N ARG A 322 -0.71 -12.17 0.58
CA ARG A 322 -1.45 -11.05 1.21
C ARG A 322 -2.95 -11.09 0.87
N PHE A 323 -3.30 -11.45 -0.37
CA PHE A 323 -4.69 -11.61 -0.78
C PHE A 323 -5.34 -12.79 -0.06
N ILE A 324 -4.64 -13.94 -0.02
CA ILE A 324 -5.12 -15.11 0.70
C ILE A 324 -5.38 -14.76 2.17
N SER A 325 -4.39 -14.16 2.84
CA SER A 325 -4.51 -13.78 4.24
C SER A 325 -5.66 -12.80 4.49
N LEU A 326 -5.86 -11.82 3.62
CA LEU A 326 -6.98 -10.87 3.73
C LEU A 326 -8.32 -11.56 3.54
N LEU A 327 -8.45 -12.36 2.49
CA LEU A 327 -9.73 -12.99 2.14
C LEU A 327 -10.14 -14.06 3.15
N GLU A 328 -9.17 -14.82 3.71
CA GLU A 328 -9.40 -15.77 4.81
C GLU A 328 -10.01 -15.10 6.05
N LEU A 329 -9.61 -13.85 6.38
CA LEU A 329 -10.19 -13.13 7.52
C LEU A 329 -11.69 -12.91 7.38
N PHE A 330 -12.18 -12.85 6.15
CA PHE A 330 -13.58 -12.53 5.86
C PHE A 330 -14.38 -13.69 5.25
N GLY A 331 -13.76 -14.87 5.02
CA GLY A 331 -14.41 -16.01 4.37
C GLY A 331 -14.74 -15.74 2.90
N LEU A 332 -13.85 -15.04 2.20
CA LEU A 332 -14.02 -14.58 0.82
C LEU A 332 -12.97 -15.17 -0.14
N GLU A 333 -12.41 -16.33 0.18
CA GLU A 333 -11.33 -16.98 -0.57
C GLU A 333 -11.76 -17.30 -2.00
N ASP A 334 -13.04 -17.58 -2.22
CA ASP A 334 -13.67 -17.82 -3.52
C ASP A 334 -13.57 -16.61 -4.46
N ARG A 335 -13.34 -15.41 -3.93
CA ARG A 335 -13.17 -14.18 -4.72
C ARG A 335 -11.76 -14.02 -5.30
N LEU A 336 -10.82 -14.89 -5.00
CA LEU A 336 -9.48 -14.86 -5.55
C LEU A 336 -9.39 -15.76 -6.79
N VAL A 337 -9.23 -15.14 -7.95
CA VAL A 337 -9.10 -15.84 -9.23
C VAL A 337 -7.67 -15.74 -9.75
N SER A 338 -7.21 -16.75 -10.47
CA SER A 338 -5.85 -16.80 -11.01
C SER A 338 -5.79 -16.58 -12.52
N ASN A 339 -6.83 -17.00 -13.23
CA ASN A 339 -6.90 -16.92 -14.70
C ASN A 339 -8.34 -16.78 -15.20
N SER A 340 -8.49 -16.58 -16.51
CA SER A 340 -9.80 -16.37 -17.14
C SER A 340 -10.73 -17.58 -17.09
N ASN A 341 -10.20 -18.80 -16.88
CA ASN A 341 -11.03 -20.02 -16.77
C ASN A 341 -11.81 -20.06 -15.45
N ASP A 342 -11.28 -19.40 -14.40
CA ASP A 342 -11.94 -19.31 -13.11
C ASP A 342 -13.23 -18.46 -13.18
N ILE A 343 -13.37 -17.62 -14.22
CA ILE A 343 -14.51 -16.71 -14.39
C ILE A 343 -15.68 -17.43 -15.00
N ASN A 344 -16.80 -17.43 -14.28
CA ASN A 344 -18.10 -17.97 -14.73
C ASN A 344 -19.28 -17.22 -14.08
N SER A 345 -20.47 -17.45 -14.57
CA SER A 345 -21.68 -16.79 -14.08
C SER A 345 -21.95 -17.11 -12.60
N THR A 346 -21.72 -18.35 -12.17
CA THR A 346 -21.93 -18.77 -10.78
C THR A 346 -21.08 -17.92 -9.83
N LEU A 347 -19.79 -17.74 -10.11
CA LEU A 347 -18.90 -16.91 -9.30
C LEU A 347 -19.35 -15.44 -9.30
N LEU A 348 -19.61 -14.87 -10.48
CA LEU A 348 -19.86 -13.44 -10.60
C LEU A 348 -21.21 -13.02 -9.99
N PHE A 349 -22.24 -13.87 -10.05
CA PHE A 349 -23.55 -13.62 -9.47
C PHE A 349 -23.73 -14.20 -8.06
N SER A 350 -22.75 -14.94 -7.53
CA SER A 350 -22.80 -15.42 -6.14
C SER A 350 -22.82 -14.23 -5.18
N PRO A 351 -23.82 -14.09 -4.32
CA PRO A 351 -23.90 -12.98 -3.38
C PRO A 351 -22.80 -13.09 -2.31
N ILE A 352 -22.28 -11.95 -1.90
CA ILE A 352 -21.42 -11.85 -0.71
C ILE A 352 -22.31 -11.50 0.48
N ASN A 353 -22.18 -12.26 1.57
CA ASN A 353 -22.86 -11.94 2.83
C ASN A 353 -22.13 -10.79 3.55
N PHE A 354 -22.41 -9.57 3.11
CA PHE A 354 -21.77 -8.38 3.69
C PHE A 354 -22.17 -8.11 5.14
N GLU A 355 -23.26 -8.64 5.63
CA GLU A 355 -23.61 -8.55 7.05
C GLU A 355 -22.58 -9.29 7.90
N GLU A 356 -22.26 -10.53 7.55
CA GLU A 356 -21.23 -11.33 8.21
C GLU A 356 -19.84 -10.71 8.05
N VAL A 357 -19.47 -10.25 6.85
CA VAL A 357 -18.21 -9.57 6.57
C VAL A 357 -18.05 -8.34 7.47
N ASN A 358 -19.08 -7.52 7.61
CA ASN A 358 -19.04 -6.31 8.43
C ASN A 358 -18.94 -6.64 9.92
N LEU A 359 -19.65 -7.67 10.43
CA LEU A 359 -19.51 -8.12 11.81
C LEU A 359 -18.06 -8.54 12.12
N ARG A 360 -17.46 -9.36 11.25
CA ARG A 360 -16.04 -9.76 11.37
C ARG A 360 -15.10 -8.55 11.32
N LEU A 361 -15.37 -7.61 10.42
CA LEU A 361 -14.57 -6.38 10.29
C LEU A 361 -14.60 -5.55 11.57
N VAL A 362 -15.76 -5.39 12.20
CA VAL A 362 -15.89 -4.64 13.47
C VAL A 362 -15.06 -5.28 14.58
N GLU A 363 -15.12 -6.61 14.73
CA GLU A 363 -14.36 -7.35 15.73
C GLU A 363 -12.85 -7.25 15.50
N LEU A 364 -12.38 -7.53 14.28
CA LEU A 364 -10.96 -7.45 13.91
C LEU A 364 -10.41 -6.03 14.04
N ARG A 365 -11.21 -5.02 13.69
CA ARG A 365 -10.86 -3.60 13.84
C ARG A 365 -10.67 -3.25 15.32
N LYS A 366 -11.61 -3.63 16.18
CA LYS A 366 -11.53 -3.40 17.62
C LYS A 366 -10.26 -4.01 18.21
N ASN A 367 -9.96 -5.26 17.87
CA ASN A 367 -8.76 -5.95 18.32
C ASN A 367 -7.48 -5.25 17.81
N SER A 368 -7.41 -4.92 16.53
CA SER A 368 -6.24 -4.27 15.93
C SER A 368 -5.98 -2.88 16.52
N ILE A 369 -7.03 -2.09 16.79
CA ILE A 369 -6.90 -0.78 17.44
C ILE A 369 -6.46 -0.95 18.89
N HIS A 370 -7.00 -1.92 19.61
CA HIS A 370 -6.59 -2.22 20.98
C HIS A 370 -5.10 -2.58 21.07
N LEU A 371 -4.62 -3.46 20.20
CA LEU A 371 -3.20 -3.84 20.13
C LEU A 371 -2.30 -2.63 19.82
N LEU A 372 -2.70 -1.77 18.88
CA LEU A 372 -1.97 -0.54 18.59
C LEU A 372 -1.93 0.39 19.80
N GLN A 373 -3.07 0.57 20.49
CA GLN A 373 -3.17 1.40 21.68
C GLN A 373 -2.24 0.88 22.79
N MET A 374 -2.29 -0.41 23.09
CA MET A 374 -1.43 -1.02 24.11
C MET A 374 0.04 -0.88 23.76
N SER A 375 0.41 -1.06 22.49
CA SER A 375 1.80 -0.91 22.03
C SER A 375 2.34 0.52 22.19
N LEU A 376 1.47 1.53 22.14
CA LEU A 376 1.86 2.92 22.34
C LEU A 376 1.94 3.30 23.82
N LEU A 377 1.14 2.70 24.70
CA LEU A 377 1.07 3.02 26.14
C LEU A 377 2.16 2.30 26.96
N ASN A 378 2.39 1.01 26.71
CA ASN A 378 3.36 0.17 27.43
C ASN A 378 4.76 0.29 26.83
#